data_7bb8ec715fe9d086e9debb40b596d019
#
_entry.id   7bb8ec715fe9d086e9debb40b596d019
#
_cell.length_a   1.000
_cell.length_b   1.000
_cell.length_c   1.000
_cell.angle_alpha   90.00
_cell.angle_beta   90.00
_cell.angle_gamma   90.00
#
_symmetry.space_group_name_H-M   'P 1'
#
loop_
_entity.id
_entity.type
_entity.pdbx_description
1 polymer ?
#
loop_
_entity_poly.entity_id
_entity_poly.type
_entity_poly.pdbx_seq_one_letter_code
_entity_poly.pdbx_strand_id
1 'polypeptide(L)'
;RDQLEQRDEKKGAVFYALIEKSGRPAPAIVSEVLGQVIRGFPWPKSMRWGAGTLRWVRPLQSILCLLSDEAGAEVVPFEIEGIVAADQTFGHRFMAPDPITVSGFDAYQSQLKRAYVMVDAAERRAMIWNEATIQAFALGLEVIEDPGLLTEVAGLVEWPVVLMGLIDPEFMDLPGEVLKTSMKEHQKFFSVRNPKTGKIERFITVANRETADQGETILAGNQKVLSARLADAKFFWENDLRVARGEGLSAWTEALSTVTFHNKLGSEQARIDRIVTLARYLAPVAAADVDLAGQAARVAKADLSSEMVYEFPELQGVMGRYYATAAGLPASVAEACEVHYAPLGPSDQVPTAPVAVAVALADKLDKLTGFWAIDEKPTGSKDPFALRRAALGVIRLLLENRLSCGLKAVFAQGYDGADADDLLGFFHDRLKVYLRDQGIRHDVIDACIAMAGNDDLTLLSKRAAAVSDFVKTDDGENLLQAVKRAN
;
A
#
# COMPACT_ATOMS: atom_id res chain seq x y z
N ARG A 1 45.87 -27.67 -27.99
CA ARG A 1 45.05 -28.35 -28.99
C ARG A 1 44.49 -29.68 -28.48
N ASP A 2 45.17 -30.36 -27.60
CA ASP A 2 44.81 -31.69 -27.06
C ASP A 2 43.62 -31.71 -26.09
N GLN A 3 42.97 -30.56 -25.83
CA GLN A 3 41.81 -30.42 -24.96
C GLN A 3 40.53 -30.01 -25.71
N LEU A 4 40.55 -30.06 -27.04
CA LEU A 4 39.41 -29.71 -27.86
C LEU A 4 38.80 -30.98 -28.50
N GLU A 5 37.51 -31.16 -28.27
CA GLU A 5 36.74 -32.23 -28.96
C GLU A 5 36.17 -31.66 -30.25
N GLN A 6 36.53 -32.33 -31.37
CA GLN A 6 35.96 -32.00 -32.68
C GLN A 6 34.64 -32.73 -32.87
N ARG A 7 33.58 -31.99 -33.15
CA ARG A 7 32.25 -32.55 -33.50
C ARG A 7 31.87 -32.09 -34.90
N ASP A 8 31.41 -33.01 -35.71
CA ASP A 8 30.91 -32.72 -37.06
C ASP A 8 29.45 -32.24 -36.94
N GLU A 9 29.20 -31.00 -37.27
CA GLU A 9 27.86 -30.40 -37.38
C GLU A 9 27.45 -30.23 -38.84
N LYS A 10 26.13 -29.97 -39.08
CA LYS A 10 25.56 -29.77 -40.41
C LYS A 10 26.28 -28.71 -41.28
N LYS A 11 27.07 -27.83 -40.65
CA LYS A 11 27.82 -26.74 -41.31
C LYS A 11 29.35 -26.94 -41.34
N GLY A 12 29.85 -28.10 -40.91
CA GLY A 12 31.27 -28.44 -40.86
C GLY A 12 31.77 -28.79 -39.47
N ALA A 13 33.06 -29.14 -39.38
CA ALA A 13 33.68 -29.52 -38.12
C ALA A 13 33.83 -28.31 -37.18
N VAL A 14 33.33 -28.44 -35.95
CA VAL A 14 33.40 -27.43 -34.91
C VAL A 14 34.19 -27.99 -33.72
N PHE A 15 35.09 -27.18 -33.17
CA PHE A 15 35.88 -27.56 -31.99
C PHE A 15 35.21 -27.04 -30.69
N TYR A 16 34.98 -27.97 -29.78
CA TYR A 16 34.43 -27.68 -28.43
C TYR A 16 35.52 -27.80 -27.40
N ALA A 17 35.61 -26.78 -26.53
CA ALA A 17 36.40 -26.87 -25.29
C ALA A 17 35.53 -27.46 -24.18
N LEU A 18 35.76 -28.68 -23.79
CA LEU A 18 35.12 -29.28 -22.61
C LEU A 18 35.84 -28.77 -21.37
N ILE A 19 35.14 -27.95 -20.59
CA ILE A 19 35.63 -27.48 -19.29
C ILE A 19 34.85 -28.23 -18.20
N GLU A 20 35.50 -29.26 -17.63
CA GLU A 20 34.97 -29.92 -16.44
C GLU A 20 35.30 -29.06 -15.22
N LYS A 21 34.23 -28.51 -14.60
CA LYS A 21 34.36 -27.91 -13.27
C LYS A 21 33.96 -28.94 -12.22
N SER A 22 34.94 -29.39 -11.45
CA SER A 22 34.68 -30.24 -10.28
C SER A 22 33.70 -29.54 -9.33
N GLY A 23 32.70 -30.27 -8.81
CA GLY A 23 31.80 -29.79 -7.76
C GLY A 23 32.58 -29.47 -6.51
N ARG A 24 32.06 -28.52 -5.72
CA ARG A 24 32.58 -28.16 -4.40
C ARG A 24 31.73 -28.81 -3.32
N PRO A 25 32.26 -29.16 -2.15
CA PRO A 25 31.46 -29.64 -1.02
C PRO A 25 30.39 -28.62 -0.63
N ALA A 26 29.16 -29.09 -0.39
CA ALA A 26 28.02 -28.22 -0.05
C ALA A 26 28.29 -27.31 1.15
N PRO A 27 28.91 -27.79 2.27
CA PRO A 27 29.24 -26.92 3.41
C PRO A 27 30.11 -25.71 3.03
N ALA A 28 31.10 -25.90 2.15
CA ALA A 28 31.97 -24.82 1.71
C ALA A 28 31.22 -23.76 0.85
N ILE A 29 30.29 -24.20 0.00
CA ILE A 29 29.45 -23.30 -0.80
C ILE A 29 28.50 -22.53 0.11
N VAL A 30 27.84 -23.20 1.06
CA VAL A 30 26.89 -22.59 1.98
C VAL A 30 27.58 -21.53 2.84
N SER A 31 28.76 -21.84 3.40
CA SER A 31 29.54 -20.90 4.19
C SER A 31 29.91 -19.63 3.42
N GLU A 32 30.37 -19.76 2.18
CA GLU A 32 30.72 -18.62 1.32
C GLU A 32 29.49 -17.77 0.98
N VAL A 33 28.40 -18.42 0.55
CA VAL A 33 27.17 -17.73 0.13
C VAL A 33 26.51 -17.02 1.30
N LEU A 34 26.44 -17.63 2.48
CA LEU A 34 25.88 -17.00 3.68
C LEU A 34 26.64 -15.74 4.06
N GLY A 35 27.99 -15.77 4.00
CA GLY A 35 28.80 -14.60 4.26
C GLY A 35 28.51 -13.43 3.31
N GLN A 36 28.32 -13.71 2.02
CA GLN A 36 27.97 -12.71 1.01
C GLN A 36 26.54 -12.16 1.23
N VAL A 37 25.56 -13.05 1.45
CA VAL A 37 24.16 -12.67 1.66
C VAL A 37 24.01 -11.81 2.91
N ILE A 38 24.59 -12.20 4.05
CA ILE A 38 24.47 -11.47 5.32
C ILE A 38 25.09 -10.08 5.20
N ARG A 39 26.27 -9.94 4.58
CA ARG A 39 26.94 -8.64 4.42
C ARG A 39 26.27 -7.74 3.38
N GLY A 40 25.67 -8.33 2.33
CA GLY A 40 25.02 -7.62 1.22
C GLY A 40 23.52 -7.43 1.39
N PHE A 41 22.91 -7.84 2.50
CA PHE A 41 21.43 -7.82 2.65
C PHE A 41 20.90 -6.39 2.64
N PRO A 42 19.94 -6.05 1.78
CA PRO A 42 19.45 -4.68 1.59
C PRO A 42 18.39 -4.28 2.64
N TRP A 43 18.81 -4.13 3.89
CA TRP A 43 17.92 -3.68 4.96
C TRP A 43 17.45 -2.24 4.72
N PRO A 44 16.15 -1.93 4.75
CA PRO A 44 15.64 -0.56 4.73
C PRO A 44 16.12 0.25 5.95
N LYS A 45 16.15 -0.41 7.12
CA LYS A 45 16.71 0.11 8.36
C LYS A 45 17.59 -0.95 9.00
N SER A 46 18.79 -0.57 9.42
CA SER A 46 19.74 -1.46 10.06
C SER A 46 20.54 -0.72 11.12
N MET A 47 21.14 -1.46 12.04
CA MET A 47 22.01 -0.94 13.09
C MET A 47 23.38 -1.61 13.05
N ARG A 48 24.35 -1.00 13.71
CA ARG A 48 25.62 -1.59 14.10
C ARG A 48 25.60 -1.78 15.61
N TRP A 49 26.39 -2.70 16.10
CA TRP A 49 26.56 -2.93 17.54
C TRP A 49 28.01 -3.29 17.87
N GLY A 50 28.40 -3.05 19.13
CA GLY A 50 29.76 -3.30 19.57
C GLY A 50 30.79 -2.52 18.77
N ALA A 51 31.94 -3.10 18.54
CA ALA A 51 33.03 -2.55 17.72
C ALA A 51 33.00 -3.06 16.26
N GLY A 52 32.04 -3.88 15.89
CA GLY A 52 31.92 -4.49 14.56
C GLY A 52 31.44 -3.55 13.48
N THR A 53 31.58 -3.98 12.22
CA THR A 53 31.14 -3.22 11.05
C THR A 53 29.89 -3.77 10.41
N LEU A 54 29.44 -4.95 10.82
CA LEU A 54 28.25 -5.60 10.28
C LEU A 54 27.00 -4.74 10.51
N ARG A 55 26.20 -4.62 9.47
CA ARG A 55 24.87 -3.98 9.53
C ARG A 55 23.79 -5.03 9.42
N TRP A 56 22.95 -5.11 10.43
CA TRP A 56 21.81 -6.03 10.46
C TRP A 56 20.58 -5.34 11.09
N VAL A 57 19.39 -5.90 10.90
CA VAL A 57 18.17 -5.30 11.46
C VAL A 57 18.20 -5.22 12.98
N ARG A 58 18.80 -6.21 13.66
CA ARG A 58 19.05 -6.26 15.10
C ARG A 58 20.39 -6.99 15.36
N PRO A 59 21.01 -6.83 16.54
CA PRO A 59 22.23 -7.56 16.87
C PRO A 59 22.03 -9.07 16.78
N LEU A 60 22.90 -9.74 16.03
CA LEU A 60 22.93 -11.19 15.99
C LEU A 60 23.49 -11.73 17.33
N GLN A 61 22.83 -12.77 17.85
CA GLN A 61 23.21 -13.42 19.12
C GLN A 61 23.83 -14.80 18.86
N SER A 62 23.29 -15.55 17.91
CA SER A 62 23.73 -16.89 17.54
C SER A 62 23.39 -17.19 16.10
N ILE A 63 24.02 -18.20 15.55
CA ILE A 63 23.73 -18.70 14.20
C ILE A 63 23.56 -20.22 14.30
N LEU A 64 22.38 -20.69 13.96
CA LEU A 64 22.12 -22.12 13.74
C LEU A 64 22.25 -22.39 12.23
N CYS A 65 23.25 -23.22 11.86
CA CYS A 65 23.45 -23.59 10.48
C CYS A 65 23.80 -25.08 10.37
N LEU A 66 22.84 -25.89 9.98
CA LEU A 66 22.97 -27.33 9.81
C LEU A 66 22.73 -27.71 8.34
N LEU A 67 23.52 -28.65 7.86
CA LEU A 67 23.27 -29.38 6.63
C LEU A 67 22.94 -30.81 7.02
N SER A 68 21.79 -31.33 6.58
CA SER A 68 21.35 -32.68 6.89
C SER A 68 21.16 -33.50 5.61
N ASP A 69 21.53 -34.76 5.69
CA ASP A 69 21.31 -35.78 4.68
C ASP A 69 20.82 -37.09 5.32
N GLU A 70 20.82 -38.19 4.57
CA GLU A 70 20.40 -39.51 5.06
C GLU A 70 21.34 -40.06 6.17
N ALA A 71 22.58 -39.58 6.27
CA ALA A 71 23.57 -40.00 7.27
C ALA A 71 23.44 -39.22 8.58
N GLY A 72 22.76 -38.07 8.57
CA GLY A 72 22.60 -37.21 9.76
C GLY A 72 22.71 -35.72 9.46
N ALA A 73 23.00 -34.93 10.47
CA ALA A 73 23.17 -33.49 10.36
C ALA A 73 24.59 -33.08 10.80
N GLU A 74 25.22 -32.20 10.06
CA GLU A 74 26.51 -31.58 10.41
C GLU A 74 26.38 -30.06 10.49
N VAL A 75 27.18 -29.45 11.39
CA VAL A 75 27.28 -28.00 11.49
C VAL A 75 28.10 -27.48 10.32
N VAL A 76 27.54 -26.55 9.57
CA VAL A 76 28.28 -25.85 8.50
C VAL A 76 29.30 -24.91 9.18
N PRO A 77 30.62 -25.04 8.90
CA PRO A 77 31.62 -24.16 9.45
C PRO A 77 31.49 -22.76 8.90
N PHE A 78 30.88 -21.88 9.68
CA PHE A 78 30.61 -20.48 9.32
C PHE A 78 30.83 -19.58 10.54
N GLU A 79 31.44 -18.42 10.30
CA GLU A 79 31.66 -17.40 11.30
C GLU A 79 31.47 -16.01 10.70
N ILE A 80 30.84 -15.10 11.46
CA ILE A 80 30.71 -13.68 11.11
C ILE A 80 30.80 -12.81 12.36
N GLU A 81 31.70 -11.82 12.37
CA GLU A 81 31.92 -10.89 13.49
C GLU A 81 32.10 -11.60 14.87
N GLY A 82 32.79 -12.73 14.89
CA GLY A 82 33.03 -13.53 16.11
C GLY A 82 31.87 -14.44 16.53
N ILE A 83 30.76 -14.46 15.76
CA ILE A 83 29.64 -15.38 16.00
C ILE A 83 29.86 -16.63 15.16
N VAL A 84 30.08 -17.75 15.81
CA VAL A 84 30.33 -19.05 15.18
C VAL A 84 29.01 -19.80 15.06
N ALA A 85 28.78 -20.39 13.88
CA ALA A 85 27.61 -21.26 13.67
C ALA A 85 27.69 -22.52 14.53
N ALA A 86 26.55 -22.95 15.08
CA ALA A 86 26.42 -24.09 15.95
C ALA A 86 25.13 -24.90 15.62
N ASP A 87 24.93 -25.99 16.36
CA ASP A 87 23.72 -26.80 16.36
C ASP A 87 22.72 -26.39 17.45
N GLN A 88 22.93 -25.22 18.07
CA GLN A 88 22.12 -24.76 19.19
C GLN A 88 21.24 -23.58 18.84
N THR A 89 20.01 -23.60 19.38
CA THR A 89 19.06 -22.50 19.38
C THR A 89 18.46 -22.32 20.78
N PHE A 90 17.55 -21.35 20.93
CA PHE A 90 16.93 -21.06 22.23
C PHE A 90 15.40 -21.04 22.04
N GLY A 91 14.69 -21.46 23.08
CA GLY A 91 13.26 -21.33 23.18
C GLY A 91 12.83 -19.89 23.51
N HIS A 92 11.57 -19.75 23.90
CA HIS A 92 11.01 -18.45 24.30
C HIS A 92 11.78 -17.87 25.50
N ARG A 93 12.22 -16.64 25.36
CA ARG A 93 13.15 -15.96 26.28
C ARG A 93 12.77 -16.03 27.76
N PHE A 94 11.48 -16.03 28.08
CA PHE A 94 10.97 -16.02 29.45
C PHE A 94 10.33 -17.35 29.88
N MET A 95 9.77 -18.12 28.95
CA MET A 95 9.03 -19.35 29.26
C MET A 95 9.89 -20.61 29.10
N ALA A 96 10.92 -20.58 28.25
CA ALA A 96 11.87 -21.69 28.02
C ALA A 96 13.25 -21.15 27.57
N PRO A 97 14.02 -20.52 28.46
CA PRO A 97 15.27 -19.83 28.11
C PRO A 97 16.46 -20.74 27.83
N ASP A 98 16.33 -22.04 28.13
CA ASP A 98 17.44 -22.97 28.01
C ASP A 98 17.85 -23.26 26.56
N PRO A 99 19.15 -23.53 26.29
CA PRO A 99 19.61 -23.87 24.96
C PRO A 99 19.06 -25.23 24.50
N ILE A 100 18.73 -25.31 23.22
CA ILE A 100 18.16 -26.49 22.56
C ILE A 100 19.14 -26.97 21.49
N THR A 101 19.59 -28.20 21.58
CA THR A 101 20.42 -28.83 20.54
C THR A 101 19.51 -29.38 19.44
N VAL A 102 19.80 -29.04 18.20
CA VAL A 102 19.02 -29.36 17.01
C VAL A 102 19.73 -30.36 16.14
N SER A 103 19.05 -31.43 15.75
CA SER A 103 19.59 -32.49 14.90
C SER A 103 19.02 -32.51 13.47
N GLY A 104 18.18 -31.55 13.12
CA GLY A 104 17.56 -31.40 11.81
C GLY A 104 16.31 -30.52 11.86
N PHE A 105 15.70 -30.25 10.70
CA PHE A 105 14.58 -29.29 10.60
C PHE A 105 13.35 -29.72 11.41
N ASP A 106 12.96 -30.99 11.34
CA ASP A 106 11.78 -31.47 12.07
C ASP A 106 11.99 -31.40 13.59
N ALA A 107 13.22 -31.72 14.05
CA ALA A 107 13.61 -31.57 15.44
C ALA A 107 13.59 -30.10 15.86
N TYR A 108 14.12 -29.21 15.05
CA TYR A 108 14.08 -27.75 15.25
C TYR A 108 12.67 -27.25 15.46
N GLN A 109 11.76 -27.53 14.51
CA GLN A 109 10.38 -27.07 14.58
C GLN A 109 9.62 -27.64 15.79
N SER A 110 9.74 -28.95 16.04
CA SER A 110 9.02 -29.61 17.14
C SER A 110 9.54 -29.22 18.53
N GLN A 111 10.85 -29.05 18.70
CA GLN A 111 11.47 -28.62 19.94
C GLN A 111 11.16 -27.15 20.25
N LEU A 112 11.24 -26.26 19.26
CA LEU A 112 10.87 -24.85 19.42
C LEU A 112 9.40 -24.68 19.79
N LYS A 113 8.49 -25.44 19.18
CA LYS A 113 7.07 -25.39 19.52
C LYS A 113 6.82 -25.80 21.00
N ARG A 114 7.52 -26.83 21.50
CA ARG A 114 7.48 -27.20 22.93
C ARG A 114 8.13 -26.17 23.85
N ALA A 115 9.04 -25.35 23.29
CA ALA A 115 9.71 -24.28 23.99
C ALA A 115 9.05 -22.91 23.73
N TYR A 116 7.76 -22.89 23.40
CA TYR A 116 6.94 -21.68 23.19
C TYR A 116 7.45 -20.78 22.06
N VAL A 117 7.96 -21.37 20.98
CA VAL A 117 8.31 -20.65 19.75
C VAL A 117 7.65 -21.35 18.56
N MET A 118 6.73 -20.67 17.94
CA MET A 118 6.03 -21.13 16.74
C MET A 118 6.74 -20.54 15.51
N VAL A 119 7.45 -21.38 14.78
CA VAL A 119 8.32 -20.95 13.67
C VAL A 119 7.50 -20.46 12.47
N ASP A 120 6.42 -21.18 12.13
CA ASP A 120 5.60 -20.85 10.96
C ASP A 120 4.72 -19.62 11.22
N ALA A 121 4.94 -18.57 10.42
CA ALA A 121 4.16 -17.34 10.47
C ALA A 121 2.68 -17.54 10.05
N ALA A 122 2.41 -18.50 9.17
CA ALA A 122 1.03 -18.81 8.77
C ALA A 122 0.27 -19.47 9.93
N GLU A 123 0.92 -20.34 10.68
CA GLU A 123 0.34 -20.96 11.88
C GLU A 123 0.05 -19.89 12.96
N ARG A 124 0.99 -18.95 13.20
CA ARG A 124 0.75 -17.84 14.14
C ARG A 124 -0.42 -16.95 13.72
N ARG A 125 -0.52 -16.61 12.43
CA ARG A 125 -1.67 -15.83 11.90
C ARG A 125 -2.99 -16.55 12.11
N ALA A 126 -3.04 -17.84 11.78
CA ALA A 126 -4.24 -18.65 11.96
C ALA A 126 -4.65 -18.74 13.43
N MET A 127 -3.70 -18.93 14.34
CA MET A 127 -3.95 -18.97 15.78
C MET A 127 -4.49 -17.64 16.29
N ILE A 128 -3.84 -16.52 15.96
CA ILE A 128 -4.31 -15.17 16.36
C ILE A 128 -5.74 -14.91 15.86
N TRP A 129 -6.00 -15.18 14.58
CA TRP A 129 -7.29 -14.90 13.99
C TRP A 129 -8.41 -15.76 14.56
N ASN A 130 -8.16 -17.07 14.71
CA ASN A 130 -9.14 -17.99 15.27
C ASN A 130 -9.49 -17.63 16.71
N GLU A 131 -8.48 -17.40 17.56
CA GLU A 131 -8.71 -17.05 18.97
C GLU A 131 -9.43 -15.69 19.10
N ALA A 132 -9.01 -14.68 18.33
CA ALA A 132 -9.66 -13.38 18.30
C ALA A 132 -11.14 -13.49 17.91
N THR A 133 -11.43 -14.28 16.87
CA THR A 133 -12.80 -14.49 16.38
C THR A 133 -13.66 -15.23 17.39
N ILE A 134 -13.11 -16.27 18.04
CA ILE A 134 -13.83 -17.03 19.08
C ILE A 134 -14.19 -16.13 20.26
N GLN A 135 -13.25 -15.32 20.76
CA GLN A 135 -13.49 -14.40 21.87
C GLN A 135 -14.54 -13.34 21.52
N ALA A 136 -14.47 -12.76 20.32
CA ALA A 136 -15.45 -11.79 19.85
C ALA A 136 -16.85 -12.42 19.70
N PHE A 137 -16.94 -13.60 19.06
CA PHE A 137 -18.18 -14.33 18.85
C PHE A 137 -18.88 -14.67 20.16
N ALA A 138 -18.13 -15.10 21.18
CA ALA A 138 -18.66 -15.41 22.52
C ALA A 138 -19.41 -14.21 23.16
N LEU A 139 -19.12 -12.99 22.73
CA LEU A 139 -19.75 -11.75 23.20
C LEU A 139 -20.78 -11.18 22.20
N GLY A 140 -21.03 -11.88 21.09
CA GLY A 140 -21.89 -11.38 20.00
C GLY A 140 -21.28 -10.21 19.23
N LEU A 141 -19.95 -10.12 19.21
CA LEU A 141 -19.17 -9.09 18.53
C LEU A 141 -18.39 -9.67 17.34
N GLU A 142 -17.81 -8.82 16.51
CA GLU A 142 -17.02 -9.18 15.35
C GLU A 142 -15.66 -8.47 15.35
N VAL A 143 -14.61 -9.19 15.02
CA VAL A 143 -13.30 -8.60 14.76
C VAL A 143 -13.30 -7.95 13.38
N ILE A 144 -12.88 -6.70 13.28
CA ILE A 144 -12.72 -6.03 11.98
C ILE A 144 -11.50 -6.61 11.29
N GLU A 145 -11.69 -7.16 10.10
CA GLU A 145 -10.59 -7.75 9.32
C GLU A 145 -9.55 -6.70 8.93
N ASP A 146 -8.29 -7.02 9.17
CA ASP A 146 -7.13 -6.29 8.69
C ASP A 146 -5.97 -7.28 8.44
N PRO A 147 -5.88 -7.85 7.21
CA PRO A 147 -4.85 -8.83 6.88
C PRO A 147 -3.42 -8.28 7.00
N GLY A 148 -3.25 -6.96 6.76
CA GLY A 148 -1.97 -6.28 6.92
C GLY A 148 -1.53 -6.25 8.38
N LEU A 149 -2.41 -5.81 9.27
CA LEU A 149 -2.17 -5.80 10.71
C LEU A 149 -1.95 -7.22 11.25
N LEU A 150 -2.73 -8.20 10.80
CA LEU A 150 -2.57 -9.59 11.22
C LEU A 150 -1.19 -10.14 10.84
N THR A 151 -0.72 -9.82 9.63
CA THR A 151 0.61 -10.23 9.18
C THR A 151 1.72 -9.54 9.98
N GLU A 152 1.56 -8.25 10.26
CA GLU A 152 2.50 -7.48 11.08
C GLU A 152 2.57 -8.04 12.51
N VAL A 153 1.43 -8.21 13.19
CA VAL A 153 1.34 -8.70 14.57
C VAL A 153 1.91 -10.11 14.68
N ALA A 154 1.59 -11.01 13.75
CA ALA A 154 2.17 -12.36 13.72
C ALA A 154 3.70 -12.35 13.56
N GLY A 155 4.28 -11.30 12.97
CA GLY A 155 5.72 -11.08 12.89
C GLY A 155 6.35 -10.52 14.18
N LEU A 156 5.56 -10.00 15.11
CA LEU A 156 6.02 -9.41 16.37
C LEU A 156 6.06 -10.39 17.55
N VAL A 157 5.45 -11.56 17.40
CA VAL A 157 5.32 -12.55 18.48
C VAL A 157 5.83 -13.91 18.04
N GLU A 158 6.37 -14.67 18.99
CA GLU A 158 6.80 -16.07 18.81
C GLU A 158 5.75 -17.05 19.32
N TRP A 159 5.02 -16.66 20.37
CA TRP A 159 3.93 -17.42 21.02
C TRP A 159 2.75 -16.51 21.27
N PRO A 160 1.80 -16.43 20.33
CA PRO A 160 0.69 -15.50 20.43
C PRO A 160 -0.26 -15.85 21.59
N VAL A 161 -0.56 -14.85 22.42
CA VAL A 161 -1.59 -14.91 23.45
C VAL A 161 -2.56 -13.76 23.21
N VAL A 162 -3.77 -14.10 22.81
CA VAL A 162 -4.80 -13.12 22.41
C VAL A 162 -5.55 -12.63 23.65
N LEU A 163 -5.56 -11.31 23.84
CA LEU A 163 -6.23 -10.66 24.98
C LEU A 163 -7.22 -9.62 24.47
N MET A 164 -8.46 -9.66 24.99
CA MET A 164 -9.50 -8.71 24.61
C MET A 164 -9.76 -7.71 25.72
N GLY A 165 -9.68 -6.41 25.41
CA GLY A 165 -9.94 -5.31 26.34
C GLY A 165 -11.16 -4.49 25.96
N LEU A 166 -11.59 -3.65 26.91
CA LEU A 166 -12.70 -2.71 26.77
C LEU A 166 -12.19 -1.35 26.30
N ILE A 167 -12.95 -0.68 25.46
CA ILE A 167 -12.82 0.75 25.23
C ILE A 167 -13.69 1.47 26.25
N ASP A 168 -13.15 2.46 26.92
CA ASP A 168 -13.89 3.24 27.90
C ASP A 168 -15.10 3.92 27.22
N PRO A 169 -16.30 3.86 27.83
CA PRO A 169 -17.50 4.49 27.29
C PRO A 169 -17.36 5.96 26.92
N GLU A 170 -16.50 6.71 27.59
CA GLU A 170 -16.27 8.13 27.29
C GLU A 170 -15.67 8.39 25.91
N PHE A 171 -15.05 7.39 25.26
CA PHE A 171 -14.48 7.49 23.92
C PHE A 171 -15.40 6.98 22.80
N MET A 172 -16.57 6.45 23.14
CA MET A 172 -17.49 5.82 22.18
C MET A 172 -18.17 6.82 21.22
N ASP A 173 -18.02 8.11 21.46
CA ASP A 173 -18.53 9.18 20.57
C ASP A 173 -17.49 9.66 19.56
N LEU A 174 -16.26 9.15 19.65
CA LEU A 174 -15.26 9.36 18.61
C LEU A 174 -15.66 8.64 17.31
N PRO A 175 -15.35 9.22 16.15
CA PRO A 175 -15.52 8.50 14.88
C PRO A 175 -14.84 7.12 14.92
N GLY A 176 -15.50 6.11 14.37
CA GLY A 176 -14.96 4.75 14.35
C GLY A 176 -13.61 4.63 13.66
N GLU A 177 -13.39 5.45 12.63
CA GLU A 177 -12.12 5.53 11.90
C GLU A 177 -10.99 6.08 12.79
N VAL A 178 -11.27 7.05 13.66
CA VAL A 178 -10.31 7.57 14.64
C VAL A 178 -9.92 6.48 15.64
N LEU A 179 -10.92 5.76 16.20
CA LEU A 179 -10.68 4.64 17.11
C LEU A 179 -9.81 3.57 16.42
N LYS A 180 -10.20 3.15 15.21
CA LYS A 180 -9.49 2.13 14.44
C LYS A 180 -8.04 2.54 14.15
N THR A 181 -7.82 3.76 13.68
CA THR A 181 -6.50 4.27 13.31
C THR A 181 -5.59 4.40 14.54
N SER A 182 -6.07 5.00 15.61
CA SER A 182 -5.31 5.12 16.87
C SER A 182 -4.88 3.76 17.41
N MET A 183 -5.78 2.78 17.43
CA MET A 183 -5.48 1.42 17.89
C MET A 183 -4.51 0.70 16.99
N LYS A 184 -4.68 0.79 15.66
CA LYS A 184 -3.85 0.11 14.68
C LYS A 184 -2.44 0.69 14.61
N GLU A 185 -2.33 2.01 14.39
CA GLU A 185 -1.03 2.62 14.07
C GLU A 185 -0.12 2.70 15.30
N HIS A 186 -0.65 3.02 16.47
CA HIS A 186 0.15 3.24 17.66
C HIS A 186 0.33 1.98 18.51
N GLN A 187 -0.68 1.10 18.59
CA GLN A 187 -0.68 -0.02 19.52
C GLN A 187 -0.71 -1.39 18.84
N LYS A 188 -0.94 -1.45 17.53
CA LYS A 188 -1.10 -2.70 16.77
C LYS A 188 -2.25 -3.56 17.30
N PHE A 189 -3.34 -2.91 17.75
CA PHE A 189 -4.54 -3.56 18.24
C PHE A 189 -5.54 -3.75 17.12
N PHE A 190 -6.27 -4.87 17.17
CA PHE A 190 -7.42 -5.13 16.32
C PHE A 190 -8.67 -4.49 16.93
N SER A 191 -9.49 -3.92 16.08
CA SER A 191 -10.78 -3.35 16.47
C SER A 191 -11.86 -4.42 16.49
N VAL A 192 -12.71 -4.38 17.50
CA VAL A 192 -13.87 -5.29 17.64
C VAL A 192 -15.13 -4.46 17.70
N ARG A 193 -16.05 -4.72 16.75
CA ARG A 193 -17.29 -3.97 16.63
C ARG A 193 -18.51 -4.79 17.05
N ASN A 194 -19.54 -4.09 17.44
CA ASN A 194 -20.86 -4.64 17.63
C ASN A 194 -21.61 -4.61 16.27
N PRO A 195 -21.99 -5.76 15.68
CA PRO A 195 -22.62 -5.80 14.36
C PRO A 195 -24.02 -5.15 14.34
N LYS A 196 -24.68 -5.02 15.50
CA LYS A 196 -26.02 -4.41 15.61
C LYS A 196 -25.96 -2.88 15.60
N THR A 197 -24.94 -2.30 16.23
CA THR A 197 -24.78 -0.84 16.36
C THR A 197 -23.77 -0.26 15.39
N GLY A 198 -22.88 -1.09 14.82
CA GLY A 198 -21.74 -0.68 14.01
C GLY A 198 -20.60 -0.06 14.82
N LYS A 199 -20.78 0.18 16.12
CA LYS A 199 -19.78 0.84 16.99
C LYS A 199 -18.64 -0.12 17.34
N ILE A 200 -17.42 0.41 17.45
CA ILE A 200 -16.25 -0.30 17.97
C ILE A 200 -16.33 -0.21 19.50
N GLU A 201 -16.42 -1.36 20.15
CA GLU A 201 -16.65 -1.42 21.62
C GLU A 201 -15.48 -2.03 22.37
N ARG A 202 -14.62 -2.80 21.65
CA ARG A 202 -13.49 -3.50 22.26
C ARG A 202 -12.29 -3.48 21.34
N PHE A 203 -11.15 -3.82 21.92
CA PHE A 203 -9.91 -4.06 21.19
C PHE A 203 -9.33 -5.43 21.51
N ILE A 204 -8.51 -5.96 20.61
CA ILE A 204 -7.69 -7.13 20.84
C ILE A 204 -6.23 -6.74 20.73
N THR A 205 -5.46 -7.12 21.73
CA THR A 205 -3.99 -7.09 21.72
C THR A 205 -3.44 -8.52 21.73
N VAL A 206 -2.24 -8.71 21.20
CA VAL A 206 -1.57 -10.02 21.19
C VAL A 206 -0.28 -9.91 21.98
N ALA A 207 -0.26 -10.58 23.13
CA ALA A 207 0.93 -10.72 23.95
C ALA A 207 1.83 -11.84 23.41
N ASN A 208 3.13 -11.77 23.74
CA ASN A 208 4.12 -12.78 23.32
C ASN A 208 4.41 -13.80 24.43
N ARG A 209 3.56 -13.93 25.45
CA ARG A 209 3.81 -14.85 26.56
C ARG A 209 2.54 -15.16 27.33
N GLU A 210 2.49 -16.36 27.88
CA GLU A 210 1.55 -16.70 28.93
C GLU A 210 2.03 -16.13 30.29
N THR A 211 1.08 -15.74 31.14
CA THR A 211 1.35 -15.23 32.48
C THR A 211 0.46 -15.93 33.49
N ALA A 212 0.89 -15.98 34.76
CA ALA A 212 0.16 -16.65 35.82
C ALA A 212 -1.22 -16.00 36.09
N ASP A 213 -1.37 -14.73 35.78
CA ASP A 213 -2.61 -13.95 35.88
C ASP A 213 -3.44 -13.96 34.58
N GLN A 214 -3.15 -14.87 33.65
CA GLN A 214 -3.85 -15.01 32.37
C GLN A 214 -3.86 -13.70 31.54
N GLY A 215 -2.86 -12.85 31.69
CA GLY A 215 -2.70 -11.61 30.95
C GLY A 215 -3.39 -10.38 31.54
N GLU A 216 -3.99 -10.47 32.72
CA GLU A 216 -4.70 -9.34 33.35
C GLU A 216 -3.82 -8.10 33.51
N THR A 217 -2.59 -8.24 34.00
CA THR A 217 -1.64 -7.12 34.15
C THR A 217 -1.26 -6.52 32.80
N ILE A 218 -1.03 -7.36 31.78
CA ILE A 218 -0.71 -6.93 30.42
C ILE A 218 -1.90 -6.14 29.84
N LEU A 219 -3.10 -6.69 29.98
CA LEU A 219 -4.32 -6.07 29.46
C LEU A 219 -4.59 -4.70 30.14
N ALA A 220 -4.49 -4.62 31.47
CA ALA A 220 -4.65 -3.38 32.21
C ALA A 220 -3.63 -2.30 31.78
N GLY A 221 -2.37 -2.70 31.55
CA GLY A 221 -1.34 -1.81 31.02
C GLY A 221 -1.67 -1.28 29.64
N ASN A 222 -2.08 -2.15 28.71
CA ASN A 222 -2.48 -1.79 27.37
C ASN A 222 -3.73 -0.91 27.34
N GLN A 223 -4.71 -1.20 28.20
CA GLN A 223 -5.92 -0.38 28.33
C GLN A 223 -5.61 1.03 28.83
N LYS A 224 -4.72 1.18 29.79
CA LYS A 224 -4.26 2.48 30.28
C LYS A 224 -3.58 3.31 29.18
N VAL A 225 -2.72 2.69 28.39
CA VAL A 225 -2.04 3.36 27.26
C VAL A 225 -3.07 3.77 26.19
N LEU A 226 -4.00 2.86 25.86
CA LEU A 226 -5.06 3.17 24.90
C LEU A 226 -5.93 4.33 25.38
N SER A 227 -6.36 4.33 26.64
CA SER A 227 -7.18 5.43 27.21
C SER A 227 -6.46 6.78 27.12
N ALA A 228 -5.15 6.83 27.39
CA ALA A 228 -4.38 8.06 27.25
C ALA A 228 -4.37 8.57 25.79
N ARG A 229 -4.15 7.67 24.83
CA ARG A 229 -4.17 8.03 23.38
C ARG A 229 -5.55 8.47 22.90
N LEU A 230 -6.60 7.80 23.36
CA LEU A 230 -7.97 8.19 23.01
C LEU A 230 -8.40 9.48 23.67
N ALA A 231 -7.88 9.82 24.85
CA ALA A 231 -8.09 11.13 25.49
C ALA A 231 -7.48 12.26 24.64
N ASP A 232 -6.25 12.08 24.11
CA ASP A 232 -5.63 13.04 23.20
C ASP A 232 -6.47 13.19 21.92
N ALA A 233 -6.89 12.07 21.31
CA ALA A 233 -7.73 12.09 20.11
C ALA A 233 -9.09 12.77 20.36
N LYS A 234 -9.70 12.57 21.54
CA LYS A 234 -10.95 13.24 21.93
C LYS A 234 -10.76 14.74 22.05
N PHE A 235 -9.66 15.18 22.65
CA PHE A 235 -9.32 16.58 22.75
C PHE A 235 -9.19 17.25 21.38
N PHE A 236 -8.44 16.63 20.44
CA PHE A 236 -8.31 17.13 19.05
C PHE A 236 -9.68 17.16 18.36
N TRP A 237 -10.46 16.10 18.48
CA TRP A 237 -11.80 16.01 17.90
C TRP A 237 -12.73 17.14 18.38
N GLU A 238 -12.77 17.40 19.66
CA GLU A 238 -13.62 18.46 20.25
C GLU A 238 -13.16 19.85 19.83
N ASN A 239 -11.85 20.09 19.75
CA ASN A 239 -11.29 21.37 19.27
C ASN A 239 -11.64 21.60 17.80
N ASP A 240 -11.39 20.59 16.96
CA ASP A 240 -11.66 20.67 15.53
C ASP A 240 -13.15 20.88 15.24
N LEU A 241 -14.04 20.19 15.97
CA LEU A 241 -15.48 20.42 15.86
C LEU A 241 -15.89 21.85 16.24
N ARG A 242 -15.23 22.46 17.22
CA ARG A 242 -15.50 23.84 17.61
C ARG A 242 -15.17 24.80 16.48
N VAL A 243 -14.01 24.62 15.83
CA VAL A 243 -13.59 25.40 14.66
C VAL A 243 -14.56 25.17 13.49
N ALA A 244 -14.84 23.91 13.13
CA ALA A 244 -15.73 23.59 12.02
C ALA A 244 -17.14 24.19 12.17
N ARG A 245 -17.71 24.19 13.39
CA ARG A 245 -19.05 24.72 13.69
C ARG A 245 -19.08 26.23 13.84
N GLY A 246 -18.00 26.85 14.34
CA GLY A 246 -17.94 28.28 14.62
C GLY A 246 -17.40 29.12 13.47
N GLU A 247 -16.20 28.83 13.03
CA GLU A 247 -15.49 29.59 12.00
C GLU A 247 -15.69 28.98 10.59
N GLY A 248 -16.16 27.73 10.53
CA GLY A 248 -16.27 26.97 9.30
C GLY A 248 -14.92 26.50 8.78
N LEU A 249 -14.94 25.82 7.61
CA LEU A 249 -13.72 25.26 7.02
C LEU A 249 -12.84 26.31 6.30
N SER A 250 -13.32 27.55 6.12
CA SER A 250 -12.58 28.62 5.46
C SER A 250 -11.31 29.00 6.22
N ALA A 251 -11.34 29.06 7.53
CA ALA A 251 -10.18 29.37 8.37
C ALA A 251 -9.05 28.34 8.14
N TRP A 252 -9.37 27.07 8.07
CA TRP A 252 -8.39 26.02 7.76
C TRP A 252 -7.87 26.10 6.32
N THR A 253 -8.74 26.40 5.36
CA THR A 253 -8.33 26.58 3.96
C THR A 253 -7.36 27.74 3.83
N GLU A 254 -7.60 28.87 4.52
CA GLU A 254 -6.70 30.03 4.55
C GLU A 254 -5.36 29.72 5.22
N ALA A 255 -5.34 28.92 6.27
CA ALA A 255 -4.11 28.50 6.94
C ALA A 255 -3.19 27.69 6.01
N LEU A 256 -3.72 26.99 5.00
CA LEU A 256 -2.95 26.26 3.99
C LEU A 256 -2.12 27.17 3.06
N SER A 257 -2.29 28.50 3.13
CA SER A 257 -1.44 29.47 2.43
C SER A 257 0.02 29.42 2.89
N THR A 258 0.25 29.00 4.14
CA THR A 258 1.60 28.84 4.72
C THR A 258 2.18 27.46 4.54
N VAL A 259 1.38 26.49 4.11
CA VAL A 259 1.80 25.10 3.86
C VAL A 259 2.29 24.95 2.43
N THR A 260 3.56 24.60 2.28
CA THR A 260 4.17 24.39 0.95
C THR A 260 3.72 23.07 0.36
N PHE A 261 3.02 23.09 -0.78
CA PHE A 261 2.75 21.89 -1.57
C PHE A 261 4.03 21.40 -2.25
N HIS A 262 4.68 22.32 -2.99
CA HIS A 262 5.96 22.06 -3.64
C HIS A 262 6.68 23.39 -3.90
N ASN A 263 8.01 23.44 -3.74
CA ASN A 263 8.80 24.68 -3.83
C ASN A 263 8.58 25.47 -5.13
N LYS A 264 8.32 24.79 -6.25
CA LYS A 264 8.08 25.39 -7.56
C LYS A 264 6.60 25.58 -7.89
N LEU A 265 5.69 24.87 -7.21
CA LEU A 265 4.24 24.88 -7.49
C LEU A 265 3.44 25.69 -6.47
N GLY A 266 4.10 26.23 -5.45
CA GLY A 266 3.51 27.10 -4.45
C GLY A 266 2.91 26.37 -3.24
N SER A 267 1.99 27.05 -2.55
CA SER A 267 1.32 26.56 -1.35
C SER A 267 0.16 25.63 -1.66
N GLU A 268 -0.33 24.89 -0.64
CA GLU A 268 -1.57 24.10 -0.75
C GLU A 268 -2.79 24.99 -1.07
N GLN A 269 -2.84 26.23 -0.55
CA GLN A 269 -3.90 27.18 -0.91
C GLN A 269 -3.89 27.50 -2.41
N ALA A 270 -2.72 27.81 -2.99
CA ALA A 270 -2.59 28.07 -4.41
C ALA A 270 -3.00 26.85 -5.26
N ARG A 271 -2.71 25.67 -4.77
CA ARG A 271 -3.16 24.41 -5.37
C ARG A 271 -4.68 24.25 -5.31
N ILE A 272 -5.30 24.53 -4.17
CA ILE A 272 -6.75 24.51 -4.00
C ILE A 272 -7.43 25.46 -5.01
N ASP A 273 -6.91 26.66 -5.23
CA ASP A 273 -7.46 27.61 -6.19
C ASP A 273 -7.48 27.05 -7.62
N ARG A 274 -6.42 26.34 -8.02
CA ARG A 274 -6.38 25.65 -9.32
C ARG A 274 -7.35 24.47 -9.39
N ILE A 275 -7.42 23.68 -8.32
CA ILE A 275 -8.37 22.54 -8.22
C ILE A 275 -9.82 23.05 -8.32
N VAL A 276 -10.16 24.19 -7.70
CA VAL A 276 -11.49 24.81 -7.81
C VAL A 276 -11.81 25.17 -9.26
N THR A 277 -10.86 25.76 -9.97
CA THR A 277 -11.04 26.12 -11.39
C THR A 277 -11.26 24.87 -12.25
N LEU A 278 -10.42 23.84 -12.07
CA LEU A 278 -10.56 22.55 -12.76
C LEU A 278 -11.86 21.82 -12.40
N ALA A 279 -12.25 21.80 -11.14
CA ALA A 279 -13.48 21.13 -10.70
C ALA A 279 -14.73 21.78 -11.31
N ARG A 280 -14.78 23.12 -11.37
CA ARG A 280 -15.86 23.85 -12.05
C ARG A 280 -15.89 23.56 -13.54
N TYR A 281 -14.72 23.49 -14.19
CA TYR A 281 -14.61 23.13 -15.60
C TYR A 281 -15.09 21.70 -15.89
N LEU A 282 -14.73 20.77 -15.01
CA LEU A 282 -15.06 19.35 -15.14
C LEU A 282 -16.48 18.97 -14.65
N ALA A 283 -17.13 19.86 -13.89
CA ALA A 283 -18.46 19.61 -13.35
C ALA A 283 -19.50 19.21 -14.43
N PRO A 284 -19.60 19.90 -15.59
CA PRO A 284 -20.53 19.47 -16.65
C PRO A 284 -20.19 18.10 -17.24
N VAL A 285 -18.88 17.76 -17.32
CA VAL A 285 -18.42 16.43 -17.79
C VAL A 285 -18.90 15.31 -16.85
N ALA A 286 -18.82 15.56 -15.53
CA ALA A 286 -19.23 14.63 -14.49
C ALA A 286 -20.76 14.70 -14.21
N ALA A 287 -21.51 15.51 -14.92
CA ALA A 287 -22.93 15.82 -14.63
C ALA A 287 -23.15 16.36 -13.21
N ALA A 288 -22.18 17.10 -12.67
CA ALA A 288 -22.22 17.73 -11.37
C ALA A 288 -22.71 19.18 -11.45
N ASP A 289 -23.27 19.68 -10.35
CA ASP A 289 -23.51 21.09 -10.17
C ASP A 289 -22.17 21.85 -10.05
N VAL A 290 -22.01 22.93 -10.83
CA VAL A 290 -20.75 23.68 -10.95
C VAL A 290 -20.40 24.39 -9.64
N ASP A 291 -21.38 24.90 -8.93
CA ASP A 291 -21.16 25.62 -7.67
C ASP A 291 -20.85 24.65 -6.53
N LEU A 292 -21.54 23.52 -6.46
CA LEU A 292 -21.23 22.45 -5.50
C LEU A 292 -19.86 21.84 -5.74
N ALA A 293 -19.46 21.62 -7.00
CA ALA A 293 -18.12 21.14 -7.34
C ALA A 293 -17.02 22.14 -6.92
N GLY A 294 -17.26 23.43 -7.18
CA GLY A 294 -16.36 24.51 -6.75
C GLY A 294 -16.28 24.62 -5.22
N GLN A 295 -17.42 24.54 -4.52
CA GLN A 295 -17.45 24.54 -3.06
C GLN A 295 -16.74 23.34 -2.47
N ALA A 296 -16.99 22.14 -2.97
CA ALA A 296 -16.32 20.93 -2.54
C ALA A 296 -14.81 21.00 -2.74
N ALA A 297 -14.37 21.41 -3.93
CA ALA A 297 -12.95 21.59 -4.22
C ALA A 297 -12.26 22.61 -3.27
N ARG A 298 -12.98 23.66 -2.85
CA ARG A 298 -12.47 24.69 -1.94
C ARG A 298 -12.16 24.10 -0.56
N VAL A 299 -12.96 23.19 -0.07
CA VAL A 299 -12.87 22.66 1.31
C VAL A 299 -12.32 21.24 1.39
N ALA A 300 -12.13 20.54 0.25
CA ALA A 300 -11.74 19.14 0.21
C ALA A 300 -10.43 18.83 0.96
N LYS A 301 -9.55 19.82 1.09
CA LYS A 301 -8.25 19.68 1.77
C LYS A 301 -8.16 20.48 3.08
N ALA A 302 -9.24 21.07 3.54
CA ALA A 302 -9.25 21.92 4.74
C ALA A 302 -8.81 21.13 5.99
N ASP A 303 -9.15 19.86 6.06
CA ASP A 303 -8.80 18.96 7.17
C ASP A 303 -7.29 18.75 7.36
N LEU A 304 -6.46 19.04 6.36
CA LEU A 304 -5.00 19.05 6.51
C LEU A 304 -4.50 20.06 7.56
N SER A 305 -5.30 21.07 7.90
CA SER A 305 -5.00 22.04 8.95
C SER A 305 -5.61 21.67 10.31
N SER A 306 -6.35 20.56 10.41
CA SER A 306 -6.96 20.11 11.67
C SER A 306 -5.93 19.45 12.60
N GLU A 307 -6.14 19.53 13.90
CA GLU A 307 -5.29 18.86 14.89
C GLU A 307 -5.33 17.34 14.74
N MET A 308 -6.51 16.79 14.42
CA MET A 308 -6.70 15.36 14.22
C MET A 308 -5.89 14.82 13.03
N VAL A 309 -5.90 15.49 11.88
CA VAL A 309 -5.14 15.04 10.69
C VAL A 309 -3.64 15.31 10.85
N TYR A 310 -3.26 16.31 11.64
CA TYR A 310 -1.85 16.51 11.99
C TYR A 310 -1.28 15.32 12.79
N GLU A 311 -2.03 14.81 13.76
CA GLU A 311 -1.64 13.63 14.56
C GLU A 311 -1.82 12.31 13.78
N PHE A 312 -2.91 12.19 12.99
CA PHE A 312 -3.27 11.00 12.21
C PHE A 312 -3.41 11.33 10.73
N PRO A 313 -2.31 11.46 9.98
CA PRO A 313 -2.35 11.83 8.55
C PRO A 313 -3.15 10.85 7.68
N GLU A 314 -3.32 9.60 8.13
CA GLU A 314 -4.10 8.56 7.45
C GLU A 314 -5.60 8.88 7.42
N LEU A 315 -6.06 9.77 8.31
CA LEU A 315 -7.46 10.19 8.40
C LEU A 315 -7.81 11.37 7.48
N GLN A 316 -6.86 11.89 6.69
CA GLN A 316 -7.14 12.94 5.73
C GLN A 316 -8.27 12.52 4.76
N GLY A 317 -9.17 13.44 4.48
CA GLY A 317 -10.37 13.18 3.70
C GLY A 317 -11.52 12.64 4.55
N VAL A 318 -11.31 11.57 5.32
CA VAL A 318 -12.33 11.04 6.25
C VAL A 318 -12.74 12.13 7.26
N MET A 319 -11.76 12.78 7.88
CA MET A 319 -12.02 13.89 8.80
C MET A 319 -12.65 15.08 8.08
N GLY A 320 -12.22 15.35 6.84
CA GLY A 320 -12.85 16.36 5.97
C GLY A 320 -14.37 16.17 5.83
N ARG A 321 -14.83 14.92 5.66
CA ARG A 321 -16.27 14.60 5.63
C ARG A 321 -16.96 14.95 6.94
N TYR A 322 -16.38 14.55 8.07
CA TYR A 322 -16.95 14.81 9.39
C TYR A 322 -17.05 16.33 9.67
N TYR A 323 -16.00 17.06 9.35
CA TYR A 323 -15.96 18.51 9.58
C TYR A 323 -16.87 19.28 8.62
N ALA A 324 -16.92 18.87 7.34
CA ALA A 324 -17.85 19.46 6.38
C ALA A 324 -19.32 19.25 6.81
N THR A 325 -19.65 18.06 7.31
CA THR A 325 -20.96 17.74 7.87
C THR A 325 -21.25 18.59 9.11
N ALA A 326 -20.27 18.72 10.03
CA ALA A 326 -20.42 19.52 11.25
C ALA A 326 -20.57 21.01 10.96
N ALA A 327 -19.98 21.51 9.88
CA ALA A 327 -20.12 22.87 9.38
C ALA A 327 -21.46 23.11 8.63
N GLY A 328 -22.31 22.09 8.49
CA GLY A 328 -23.59 22.19 7.78
C GLY A 328 -23.49 22.27 6.27
N LEU A 329 -22.38 21.85 5.68
CA LEU A 329 -22.21 21.81 4.23
C LEU A 329 -23.07 20.69 3.58
N PRO A 330 -23.43 20.82 2.30
CA PRO A 330 -24.21 19.80 1.60
C PRO A 330 -23.54 18.42 1.65
N ALA A 331 -24.33 17.36 1.71
CA ALA A 331 -23.84 15.98 1.80
C ALA A 331 -22.90 15.61 0.64
N SER A 332 -23.17 16.09 -0.58
CA SER A 332 -22.29 15.89 -1.76
C SER A 332 -20.93 16.56 -1.61
N VAL A 333 -20.86 17.69 -0.91
CA VAL A 333 -19.59 18.38 -0.58
C VAL A 333 -18.82 17.58 0.47
N ALA A 334 -19.51 17.12 1.52
CA ALA A 334 -18.88 16.30 2.56
C ALA A 334 -18.35 14.97 2.00
N GLU A 335 -19.11 14.29 1.15
CA GLU A 335 -18.68 13.07 0.44
C GLU A 335 -17.43 13.34 -0.42
N ALA A 336 -17.41 14.43 -1.17
CA ALA A 336 -16.27 14.79 -1.99
C ALA A 336 -15.00 15.03 -1.14
N CYS A 337 -15.12 15.62 0.05
CA CYS A 337 -13.98 15.73 0.99
C CYS A 337 -13.36 14.38 1.31
N GLU A 338 -14.19 13.35 1.54
CA GLU A 338 -13.71 12.01 1.87
C GLU A 338 -13.02 11.32 0.70
N VAL A 339 -13.68 11.32 -0.47
CA VAL A 339 -13.29 10.40 -1.56
C VAL A 339 -12.47 11.02 -2.69
N HIS A 340 -12.16 12.34 -2.66
CA HIS A 340 -11.43 12.97 -3.76
C HIS A 340 -10.00 12.42 -3.97
N TYR A 341 -9.42 11.81 -2.95
CA TYR A 341 -8.14 11.10 -3.08
C TYR A 341 -8.26 9.79 -3.85
N ALA A 342 -9.45 9.16 -3.85
CA ALA A 342 -9.67 7.88 -4.51
C ALA A 342 -9.76 8.01 -6.06
N PRO A 343 -9.43 6.95 -6.80
CA PRO A 343 -8.73 5.76 -6.34
C PRO A 343 -7.23 6.04 -6.12
N LEU A 344 -6.62 5.40 -5.11
CA LEU A 344 -5.18 5.46 -4.83
C LEU A 344 -4.44 4.27 -5.43
N GLY A 345 -5.12 3.14 -5.59
CA GLY A 345 -4.56 1.90 -6.10
C GLY A 345 -5.44 1.25 -7.19
N PRO A 346 -4.95 0.19 -7.84
CA PRO A 346 -5.67 -0.48 -8.93
C PRO A 346 -6.94 -1.20 -8.48
N SER A 347 -7.05 -1.59 -7.22
CA SER A 347 -8.19 -2.31 -6.64
C SER A 347 -9.15 -1.45 -5.84
N ASP A 348 -8.84 -0.16 -5.65
CA ASP A 348 -9.70 0.73 -4.85
C ASP A 348 -11.02 1.00 -5.56
N GLN A 349 -12.04 1.31 -4.77
CA GLN A 349 -13.31 1.78 -5.32
C GLN A 349 -13.16 3.15 -5.96
N VAL A 350 -13.80 3.33 -7.10
CA VAL A 350 -13.82 4.60 -7.82
C VAL A 350 -15.04 5.39 -7.39
N PRO A 351 -14.90 6.68 -7.01
CA PRO A 351 -16.05 7.54 -6.75
C PRO A 351 -17.04 7.58 -7.92
N THR A 352 -18.32 7.59 -7.62
CA THR A 352 -19.41 7.64 -8.63
C THR A 352 -20.32 8.85 -8.47
N ALA A 353 -20.32 9.50 -7.28
CA ALA A 353 -21.10 10.70 -7.07
C ALA A 353 -20.55 11.87 -7.91
N PRO A 354 -21.36 12.59 -8.70
CA PRO A 354 -20.91 13.57 -9.68
C PRO A 354 -19.95 14.62 -9.11
N VAL A 355 -20.26 15.24 -7.97
CA VAL A 355 -19.41 16.24 -7.32
C VAL A 355 -18.05 15.65 -6.90
N ALA A 356 -18.08 14.48 -6.31
CA ALA A 356 -16.86 13.78 -5.88
C ALA A 356 -15.96 13.41 -7.06
N VAL A 357 -16.56 12.96 -8.18
CA VAL A 357 -15.84 12.65 -9.42
C VAL A 357 -15.17 13.89 -10.00
N ALA A 358 -15.89 15.02 -10.06
CA ALA A 358 -15.33 16.27 -10.58
C ALA A 358 -14.12 16.75 -9.75
N VAL A 359 -14.21 16.68 -8.41
CA VAL A 359 -13.12 17.07 -7.50
C VAL A 359 -11.95 16.08 -7.57
N ALA A 360 -12.21 14.78 -7.62
CA ALA A 360 -11.18 13.76 -7.73
C ALA A 360 -10.38 13.85 -9.04
N LEU A 361 -11.06 14.14 -10.16
CA LEU A 361 -10.41 14.41 -11.44
C LEU A 361 -9.56 15.69 -11.36
N ALA A 362 -10.12 16.76 -10.80
CA ALA A 362 -9.44 18.06 -10.69
C ALA A 362 -8.16 17.95 -9.83
N ASP A 363 -8.21 17.28 -8.69
CA ASP A 363 -7.05 17.08 -7.79
C ASP A 363 -5.91 16.33 -8.48
N LYS A 364 -6.23 15.24 -9.21
CA LYS A 364 -5.23 14.44 -9.92
C LYS A 364 -4.67 15.15 -11.13
N LEU A 365 -5.51 15.88 -11.88
CA LEU A 365 -5.09 16.63 -13.07
C LEU A 365 -4.26 17.86 -12.72
N ASP A 366 -4.59 18.61 -11.65
CA ASP A 366 -3.71 19.68 -11.14
C ASP A 366 -2.32 19.15 -10.81
N LYS A 367 -2.27 18.02 -10.10
CA LYS A 367 -0.99 17.38 -9.77
C LYS A 367 -0.20 17.00 -11.01
N LEU A 368 -0.82 16.37 -12.00
CA LEU A 368 -0.16 15.93 -13.24
C LEU A 368 0.33 17.10 -14.05
N THR A 369 -0.51 18.09 -14.34
CA THR A 369 -0.12 19.26 -15.12
C THR A 369 0.95 20.09 -14.41
N GLY A 370 0.87 20.26 -13.08
CA GLY A 370 1.87 20.96 -12.30
C GLY A 370 3.25 20.31 -12.36
N PHE A 371 3.35 19.01 -12.14
CA PHE A 371 4.64 18.30 -12.21
C PHE A 371 5.20 18.21 -13.64
N TRP A 372 4.32 18.17 -14.66
CA TRP A 372 4.76 18.29 -16.07
C TRP A 372 5.34 19.64 -16.40
N ALA A 373 4.72 20.72 -15.92
CA ALA A 373 5.18 22.08 -16.15
C ALA A 373 6.57 22.37 -15.55
N ILE A 374 6.93 21.72 -14.45
CA ILE A 374 8.23 21.88 -13.79
C ILE A 374 9.25 20.79 -14.17
N ASP A 375 8.91 19.92 -15.14
CA ASP A 375 9.72 18.81 -15.65
C ASP A 375 10.18 17.80 -14.57
N GLU A 376 9.36 17.58 -13.53
CA GLU A 376 9.60 16.57 -12.49
C GLU A 376 8.79 15.28 -12.76
N LYS A 377 9.05 14.69 -13.93
CA LYS A 377 8.36 13.50 -14.46
C LYS A 377 8.92 12.20 -13.88
N PRO A 378 8.12 11.12 -13.83
CA PRO A 378 8.61 9.81 -13.40
C PRO A 378 9.69 9.26 -14.35
N THR A 379 10.79 8.76 -13.80
CA THR A 379 11.89 8.18 -14.56
C THR A 379 12.20 6.76 -14.12
N GLY A 380 12.23 5.78 -15.05
CA GLY A 380 12.51 4.38 -14.73
C GLY A 380 11.63 3.85 -13.59
N SER A 381 12.22 3.37 -12.50
CA SER A 381 11.50 2.94 -11.28
C SER A 381 11.14 4.07 -10.31
N LYS A 382 11.65 5.29 -10.52
CA LYS A 382 11.46 6.42 -9.60
C LYS A 382 10.17 7.18 -9.93
N ASP A 383 9.30 7.32 -8.95
CA ASP A 383 8.06 8.10 -9.00
C ASP A 383 7.75 8.67 -7.60
N PRO A 384 8.55 9.62 -7.11
CA PRO A 384 8.43 10.12 -5.74
C PRO A 384 7.10 10.82 -5.48
N PHE A 385 6.48 11.34 -6.54
CA PHE A 385 5.20 12.07 -6.45
C PHE A 385 3.99 11.19 -6.81
N ALA A 386 4.19 9.91 -7.06
CA ALA A 386 3.12 8.97 -7.44
C ALA A 386 2.27 9.42 -8.64
N LEU A 387 2.92 9.99 -9.66
CA LEU A 387 2.25 10.50 -10.86
C LEU A 387 1.65 9.38 -11.72
N ARG A 388 2.28 8.19 -11.73
CA ARG A 388 1.72 7.00 -12.41
C ARG A 388 0.38 6.59 -11.79
N ARG A 389 0.29 6.62 -10.45
CA ARG A 389 -0.97 6.32 -9.75
C ARG A 389 -2.01 7.40 -10.01
N ALA A 390 -1.62 8.68 -10.05
CA ALA A 390 -2.53 9.77 -10.38
C ALA A 390 -3.12 9.62 -11.79
N ALA A 391 -2.30 9.31 -12.80
CA ALA A 391 -2.76 9.09 -14.17
C ALA A 391 -3.69 7.86 -14.27
N LEU A 392 -3.34 6.74 -13.63
CA LEU A 392 -4.23 5.57 -13.56
C LEU A 392 -5.55 5.90 -12.87
N GLY A 393 -5.51 6.72 -11.82
CA GLY A 393 -6.71 7.20 -11.14
C GLY A 393 -7.62 8.01 -12.06
N VAL A 394 -7.07 8.92 -12.87
CA VAL A 394 -7.84 9.67 -13.88
C VAL A 394 -8.43 8.71 -14.93
N ILE A 395 -7.64 7.78 -15.48
CA ILE A 395 -8.11 6.77 -16.44
C ILE A 395 -9.31 6.01 -15.86
N ARG A 396 -9.20 5.49 -14.64
CA ARG A 396 -10.27 4.75 -13.99
C ARG A 396 -11.53 5.61 -13.74
N LEU A 397 -11.35 6.85 -13.25
CA LEU A 397 -12.45 7.80 -13.06
C LEU A 397 -13.22 8.04 -14.35
N LEU A 398 -12.53 8.25 -15.46
CA LEU A 398 -13.15 8.48 -16.76
C LEU A 398 -13.85 7.22 -17.29
N LEU A 399 -13.18 6.08 -17.30
CA LEU A 399 -13.68 4.85 -17.91
C LEU A 399 -14.83 4.22 -17.11
N GLU A 400 -14.68 4.11 -15.79
CA GLU A 400 -15.68 3.45 -14.94
C GLU A 400 -16.95 4.31 -14.80
N ASN A 401 -16.82 5.64 -14.80
CA ASN A 401 -17.97 6.56 -14.87
C ASN A 401 -18.43 6.87 -16.30
N ARG A 402 -17.79 6.29 -17.34
CA ARG A 402 -18.14 6.47 -18.77
C ARG A 402 -18.13 7.94 -19.22
N LEU A 403 -17.22 8.73 -18.66
CA LEU A 403 -17.09 10.14 -18.97
C LEU A 403 -16.27 10.36 -20.25
N SER A 404 -16.70 11.29 -21.08
CA SER A 404 -16.06 11.62 -22.36
C SER A 404 -15.65 13.08 -22.34
N CYS A 405 -14.35 13.32 -22.48
CA CYS A 405 -13.79 14.67 -22.60
C CYS A 405 -12.43 14.64 -23.30
N GLY A 406 -12.09 15.69 -24.02
CA GLY A 406 -10.77 15.86 -24.60
C GLY A 406 -9.76 16.30 -23.54
N LEU A 407 -8.82 15.41 -23.18
CA LEU A 407 -7.87 15.68 -22.12
C LEU A 407 -6.94 16.86 -22.41
N LYS A 408 -6.58 17.12 -23.66
CA LYS A 408 -5.76 18.29 -24.02
C LYS A 408 -6.45 19.62 -23.64
N ALA A 409 -7.76 19.72 -23.85
CA ALA A 409 -8.52 20.89 -23.44
C ALA A 409 -8.58 21.02 -21.91
N VAL A 410 -8.66 19.90 -21.19
CA VAL A 410 -8.62 19.87 -19.72
C VAL A 410 -7.22 20.26 -19.21
N PHE A 411 -6.13 19.75 -19.82
CA PHE A 411 -4.77 20.11 -19.44
C PHE A 411 -4.51 21.62 -19.57
N ALA A 412 -5.09 22.26 -20.60
CA ALA A 412 -4.99 23.71 -20.80
C ALA A 412 -5.70 24.52 -19.69
N GLN A 413 -6.56 23.92 -18.88
CA GLN A 413 -7.17 24.57 -17.71
C GLN A 413 -6.37 24.29 -16.41
N GLY A 414 -5.35 23.42 -16.47
CA GLY A 414 -4.49 23.07 -15.36
C GLY A 414 -3.34 24.09 -15.19
N TYR A 415 -2.19 23.59 -14.75
CA TYR A 415 -1.02 24.43 -14.53
C TYR A 415 -0.39 24.85 -15.87
N ASP A 416 -0.12 26.15 -16.02
CA ASP A 416 0.47 26.70 -17.23
C ASP A 416 1.87 26.11 -17.53
N GLY A 417 2.15 25.85 -18.81
CA GLY A 417 3.45 25.38 -19.28
C GLY A 417 3.60 23.84 -19.29
N ALA A 418 2.55 23.09 -18.98
CA ALA A 418 2.56 21.65 -19.18
C ALA A 418 2.54 21.28 -20.67
N ASP A 419 3.49 20.44 -21.12
CA ASP A 419 3.45 19.87 -22.47
C ASP A 419 2.29 18.85 -22.55
N ALA A 420 1.20 19.28 -23.19
CA ALA A 420 -0.03 18.50 -23.30
C ALA A 420 0.14 17.23 -24.17
N ASP A 421 1.01 17.25 -25.16
CA ASP A 421 1.24 16.07 -26.01
C ASP A 421 2.08 15.03 -25.28
N ASP A 422 3.12 15.43 -24.58
CA ASP A 422 3.92 14.54 -23.76
C ASP A 422 3.12 13.94 -22.58
N LEU A 423 2.30 14.77 -21.92
CA LEU A 423 1.41 14.28 -20.85
C LEU A 423 0.36 13.30 -21.40
N LEU A 424 -0.22 13.57 -22.56
CA LEU A 424 -1.15 12.64 -23.20
C LEU A 424 -0.46 11.32 -23.58
N GLY A 425 0.77 11.37 -24.07
CA GLY A 425 1.59 10.18 -24.31
C GLY A 425 1.77 9.33 -23.05
N PHE A 426 2.00 9.98 -21.91
CA PHE A 426 2.09 9.33 -20.61
C PHE A 426 0.76 8.66 -20.19
N PHE A 427 -0.38 9.26 -20.49
CA PHE A 427 -1.69 8.61 -20.29
C PHE A 427 -1.89 7.41 -21.22
N HIS A 428 -1.52 7.54 -22.50
CA HIS A 428 -1.61 6.41 -23.45
C HIS A 428 -0.83 5.19 -23.00
N ASP A 429 0.38 5.38 -22.48
CA ASP A 429 1.21 4.27 -21.98
C ASP A 429 0.53 3.52 -20.82
N ARG A 430 -0.17 4.22 -19.94
CA ARG A 430 -0.92 3.59 -18.81
C ARG A 430 -2.21 2.96 -19.28
N LEU A 431 -2.90 3.61 -20.22
CA LEU A 431 -4.10 3.05 -20.83
C LEU A 431 -3.78 1.75 -21.60
N LYS A 432 -2.63 1.70 -22.29
CA LYS A 432 -2.16 0.45 -22.95
C LYS A 432 -2.07 -0.72 -21.96
N VAL A 433 -1.48 -0.49 -20.79
CA VAL A 433 -1.37 -1.52 -19.74
C VAL A 433 -2.77 -1.92 -19.27
N TYR A 434 -3.59 -0.94 -18.91
CA TYR A 434 -4.96 -1.16 -18.41
C TYR A 434 -5.83 -1.96 -19.41
N LEU A 435 -5.80 -1.63 -20.71
CA LEU A 435 -6.57 -2.32 -21.73
C LEU A 435 -6.00 -3.72 -22.06
N ARG A 436 -4.68 -3.92 -21.98
CA ARG A 436 -4.06 -5.23 -22.12
C ARG A 436 -4.45 -6.19 -21.00
N ASP A 437 -4.54 -5.71 -19.78
CA ASP A 437 -5.02 -6.49 -18.63
C ASP A 437 -6.48 -6.93 -18.81
N GLN A 438 -7.26 -6.20 -19.62
CA GLN A 438 -8.61 -6.57 -20.07
C GLN A 438 -8.65 -7.49 -21.30
N GLY A 439 -7.50 -7.92 -21.79
CA GLY A 439 -7.39 -8.87 -22.91
C GLY A 439 -7.40 -8.25 -24.31
N ILE A 440 -7.29 -6.92 -24.43
CA ILE A 440 -7.20 -6.24 -25.75
C ILE A 440 -5.75 -6.30 -26.25
N ARG A 441 -5.59 -6.69 -27.52
CA ARG A 441 -4.27 -6.84 -28.15
C ARG A 441 -3.58 -5.48 -28.32
N HIS A 442 -2.26 -5.46 -28.17
CA HIS A 442 -1.45 -4.24 -28.23
C HIS A 442 -1.53 -3.53 -29.58
N ASP A 443 -1.55 -4.29 -30.69
CA ASP A 443 -1.63 -3.72 -32.05
C ASP A 443 -2.98 -3.01 -32.31
N VAL A 444 -4.08 -3.53 -31.74
CA VAL A 444 -5.39 -2.89 -31.79
C VAL A 444 -5.38 -1.58 -31.00
N ILE A 445 -4.77 -1.57 -29.81
CA ILE A 445 -4.67 -0.38 -28.96
C ILE A 445 -3.83 0.68 -29.67
N ASP A 446 -2.66 0.32 -30.22
CA ASP A 446 -1.78 1.25 -30.93
C ASP A 446 -2.45 1.85 -32.18
N ALA A 447 -3.20 1.05 -32.94
CA ALA A 447 -3.98 1.55 -34.07
C ALA A 447 -5.04 2.58 -33.62
N CYS A 448 -5.72 2.35 -32.51
CA CYS A 448 -6.72 3.30 -31.98
C CYS A 448 -6.09 4.58 -31.45
N ILE A 449 -4.90 4.52 -30.84
CA ILE A 449 -4.13 5.69 -30.38
C ILE A 449 -3.68 6.55 -31.58
N ALA A 450 -3.36 5.96 -32.69
CA ALA A 450 -2.96 6.70 -33.91
C ALA A 450 -4.11 7.47 -34.60
N MET A 451 -5.37 7.21 -34.21
CA MET A 451 -6.54 7.87 -34.77
C MET A 451 -6.80 9.24 -34.15
N ALA A 452 -7.51 10.11 -34.86
CA ALA A 452 -7.99 11.40 -34.36
C ALA A 452 -8.94 11.21 -33.15
N GLY A 453 -8.92 12.15 -32.20
CA GLY A 453 -9.71 12.09 -30.96
C GLY A 453 -9.16 11.06 -29.96
N ASN A 454 -7.86 10.84 -29.98
CA ASN A 454 -7.14 9.95 -29.06
C ASN A 454 -6.94 10.54 -27.65
N ASP A 455 -7.30 11.80 -27.46
CA ASP A 455 -7.30 12.49 -26.18
C ASP A 455 -8.59 12.28 -25.36
N ASP A 456 -9.63 11.67 -25.98
CA ASP A 456 -10.77 11.12 -25.24
C ASP A 456 -10.53 9.63 -24.96
N LEU A 457 -10.12 9.33 -23.73
CA LEU A 457 -9.74 7.96 -23.32
C LEU A 457 -10.94 6.99 -23.31
N THR A 458 -12.14 7.50 -23.04
CA THR A 458 -13.37 6.69 -23.05
C THR A 458 -13.77 6.31 -24.48
N LEU A 459 -13.66 7.24 -25.40
CA LEU A 459 -13.87 6.98 -26.82
C LEU A 459 -12.82 6.01 -27.37
N LEU A 460 -11.54 6.22 -27.02
CA LEU A 460 -10.43 5.36 -27.40
C LEU A 460 -10.64 3.93 -26.89
N SER A 461 -11.01 3.76 -25.62
CA SER A 461 -11.29 2.44 -25.02
C SER A 461 -12.46 1.74 -25.72
N LYS A 462 -13.54 2.44 -26.02
CA LYS A 462 -14.68 1.88 -26.76
C LYS A 462 -14.29 1.46 -28.17
N ARG A 463 -13.47 2.26 -28.87
CA ARG A 463 -12.94 1.92 -30.20
C ARG A 463 -12.06 0.66 -30.13
N ALA A 464 -11.15 0.59 -29.17
CA ALA A 464 -10.28 -0.56 -29.00
C ALA A 464 -11.05 -1.85 -28.70
N ALA A 465 -12.06 -1.79 -27.88
CA ALA A 465 -12.96 -2.92 -27.62
C ALA A 465 -13.72 -3.34 -28.89
N ALA A 466 -14.35 -2.40 -29.60
CA ALA A 466 -15.10 -2.69 -30.82
C ALA A 466 -14.21 -3.29 -31.93
N VAL A 467 -13.00 -2.75 -32.11
CA VAL A 467 -12.03 -3.29 -33.09
C VAL A 467 -11.56 -4.68 -32.65
N SER A 468 -11.28 -4.87 -31.36
CA SER A 468 -10.87 -6.17 -30.81
C SER A 468 -11.93 -7.25 -31.05
N ASP A 469 -13.20 -6.89 -30.88
CA ASP A 469 -14.30 -7.85 -31.13
C ASP A 469 -14.51 -8.09 -32.63
N PHE A 470 -14.45 -7.04 -33.46
CA PHE A 470 -14.55 -7.17 -34.91
C PHE A 470 -13.47 -8.08 -35.51
N VAL A 471 -12.21 -7.91 -35.08
CA VAL A 471 -11.07 -8.70 -35.58
C VAL A 471 -11.22 -10.20 -35.29
N LYS A 472 -12.04 -10.59 -34.33
CA LYS A 472 -12.34 -11.98 -33.97
C LYS A 472 -13.44 -12.61 -34.85
N THR A 473 -14.13 -11.81 -35.67
CA THR A 473 -15.18 -12.30 -36.59
C THR A 473 -14.58 -12.78 -37.90
N ASP A 474 -15.30 -13.63 -38.66
CA ASP A 474 -14.91 -14.08 -39.96
C ASP A 474 -14.60 -12.94 -40.94
N ASP A 475 -15.39 -11.86 -40.91
CA ASP A 475 -15.17 -10.65 -41.71
C ASP A 475 -13.90 -9.92 -41.31
N GLY A 476 -13.60 -9.86 -40.01
CA GLY A 476 -12.39 -9.28 -39.46
C GLY A 476 -11.14 -10.07 -39.88
N GLU A 477 -11.19 -11.40 -39.83
CA GLU A 477 -10.10 -12.26 -40.30
C GLU A 477 -9.87 -12.11 -41.78
N ASN A 478 -10.94 -12.11 -42.61
CA ASN A 478 -10.88 -11.90 -44.04
C ASN A 478 -10.26 -10.53 -44.39
N LEU A 479 -10.64 -9.47 -43.69
CA LEU A 479 -10.06 -8.13 -43.84
C LEU A 479 -8.56 -8.11 -43.51
N LEU A 480 -8.15 -8.71 -42.42
CA LEU A 480 -6.73 -8.80 -42.02
C LEU A 480 -5.92 -9.56 -43.05
N GLN A 481 -6.45 -10.66 -43.61
CA GLN A 481 -5.78 -11.42 -44.66
C GLN A 481 -5.66 -10.61 -45.98
N ALA A 482 -6.73 -9.86 -46.31
CA ALA A 482 -6.71 -8.98 -47.49
C ALA A 482 -5.64 -7.88 -47.38
N VAL A 483 -5.55 -7.20 -46.20
CA VAL A 483 -4.53 -6.19 -45.93
C VAL A 483 -3.11 -6.79 -45.97
N LYS A 484 -2.91 -7.98 -45.41
CA LYS A 484 -1.60 -8.66 -45.45
C LYS A 484 -1.16 -9.04 -46.89
N ARG A 485 -2.12 -9.27 -47.83
CA ARG A 485 -1.82 -9.55 -49.22
C ARG A 485 -1.59 -8.27 -50.03
N ALA A 486 -2.12 -7.14 -49.59
CA ALA A 486 -1.99 -5.86 -50.27
C ALA A 486 -0.68 -5.09 -49.93
N ASN A 487 -0.10 -5.38 -48.76
CA ASN A 487 1.21 -4.87 -48.30
C ASN A 487 2.32 -5.87 -48.60
#